data_cd2bc215051e90832752cd9df28ab6a8
#
_entry.id   cd2bc215051e90832752cd9df28ab6a8
#
_cell.length_a   1.000
_cell.length_b   1.000
_cell.length_c   1.000
_cell.angle_alpha   90.00
_cell.angle_beta   90.00
_cell.angle_gamma   90.00
#
_symmetry.space_group_name_H-M   'P 1'
#
loop_
_entity.id
_entity.type
_entity.pdbx_description
1 polymer ?
#
loop_
_entity_poly.entity_id
_entity_poly.type
_entity_poly.pdbx_seq_one_letter_code
_entity_poly.pdbx_strand_id
1 'polypeptide(L)'
;MADKNNSQPDVNEQIKVRMDKLAALQEAGKDPFQITKYDVTHHTDEIRAIYEVHEKELLGDRPAVNTDGMDEQQAREAVNADYNERRAIMDASPIEVSFAGRMMFKRVMGKASFCNIADLKGRMQAYISRDAIGDDAYADFKKSDIGDIFGIKGFIFRTKTGEISVHAEEITLLSKSLQVLPEKFHGITDTDMRYRQRYVDLIMNPEVKDTFVKRSQIIKEIRRFLDGRDFMEVETPTLVSNAGGAAARPFETHYNALDEDVKLRISLELYLKRLIVGGLERVYEIGRVYRNEGVDTRHNPEFTLMELYQAYTDYEGMMELTESMFRHLAQTVCGTTEITYNGTKIDLGKPFRRLTMNDAIKEYAGVDFDTIKTDEEAKALAKERGIEFEERHTKGDIINLFFEEYCEEKLIQPTFIMDHPLAISPLTKKKPSDPEKVERFELFINTWEMCNAYSELNDPIDQRERFAQQDKNAENGDEEAQHTDEDFLNALAVGMPPTGGIGYGIDRLVMLLTDSPAIRDVLLFPTMKSMDK
;
A
#
# COMPACT_ATOMS: atom_id res chain seq x y z
N MET A 1 -22.29 -33.36 39.28
CA MET A 1 -20.94 -32.78 39.23
C MET A 1 -21.05 -31.54 38.39
N ALA A 2 -20.76 -30.40 38.97
CA ALA A 2 -21.16 -29.10 38.44
C ALA A 2 -20.29 -28.71 37.25
N ASP A 3 -20.93 -28.52 36.10
CA ASP A 3 -20.38 -27.75 34.98
C ASP A 3 -20.15 -26.32 35.47
N LYS A 4 -18.90 -25.93 35.60
CA LYS A 4 -18.54 -24.53 35.72
C LYS A 4 -18.71 -23.89 34.34
N ASN A 5 -19.88 -23.32 34.08
CA ASN A 5 -20.10 -22.37 33.05
C ASN A 5 -19.14 -21.19 33.23
N ASN A 6 -18.04 -21.22 32.51
CA ASN A 6 -17.12 -20.10 32.36
C ASN A 6 -17.65 -19.24 31.19
N SER A 7 -18.84 -18.64 31.37
CA SER A 7 -19.36 -17.66 30.43
C SER A 7 -18.52 -16.41 30.55
N GLN A 8 -17.78 -16.06 29.51
CA GLN A 8 -17.16 -14.73 29.39
C GLN A 8 -18.25 -13.67 29.56
N PRO A 9 -17.99 -12.58 30.32
CA PRO A 9 -18.96 -11.49 30.46
C PRO A 9 -19.28 -10.90 29.08
N ASP A 10 -20.54 -10.55 28.87
CA ASP A 10 -21.00 -9.88 27.64
C ASP A 10 -20.10 -8.66 27.35
N VAL A 11 -19.81 -8.41 26.06
CA VAL A 11 -18.98 -7.28 25.62
C VAL A 11 -19.50 -5.95 26.18
N ASN A 12 -20.80 -5.76 26.25
CA ASN A 12 -21.43 -4.58 26.85
C ASN A 12 -21.13 -4.45 28.35
N GLU A 13 -21.09 -5.55 29.08
CA GLU A 13 -20.74 -5.55 30.51
C GLU A 13 -19.27 -5.18 30.71
N GLN A 14 -18.38 -5.68 29.86
CA GLN A 14 -16.94 -5.33 29.91
C GLN A 14 -16.70 -3.84 29.58
N ILE A 15 -17.41 -3.29 28.59
CA ILE A 15 -17.38 -1.86 28.27
C ILE A 15 -17.83 -1.03 29.47
N LYS A 16 -18.94 -1.41 30.10
CA LYS A 16 -19.44 -0.73 31.30
C LYS A 16 -18.40 -0.72 32.43
N VAL A 17 -17.79 -1.85 32.73
CA VAL A 17 -16.72 -1.94 33.73
C VAL A 17 -15.56 -1.00 33.41
N ARG A 18 -15.17 -0.86 32.14
CA ARG A 18 -14.10 0.06 31.73
C ARG A 18 -14.52 1.53 31.86
N MET A 19 -15.78 1.85 31.57
CA MET A 19 -16.34 3.20 31.79
C MET A 19 -16.37 3.54 33.30
N ASP A 20 -16.78 2.61 34.16
CA ASP A 20 -16.78 2.80 35.62
C ASP A 20 -15.35 3.03 36.16
N LYS A 21 -14.35 2.32 35.62
CA LYS A 21 -12.94 2.54 35.96
C LYS A 21 -12.46 3.93 35.52
N LEU A 22 -12.88 4.39 34.34
CA LEU A 22 -12.55 5.75 33.87
C LEU A 22 -13.19 6.80 34.80
N ALA A 23 -14.46 6.66 35.15
CA ALA A 23 -15.15 7.58 36.06
C ALA A 23 -14.42 7.68 37.40
N ALA A 24 -14.01 6.55 37.97
CA ALA A 24 -13.23 6.51 39.22
C ALA A 24 -11.86 7.23 39.11
N LEU A 25 -11.18 7.13 37.95
CA LEU A 25 -9.94 7.88 37.70
C LEU A 25 -10.22 9.38 37.61
N GLN A 26 -11.30 9.79 36.95
CA GLN A 26 -11.71 11.18 36.81
C GLN A 26 -12.06 11.80 38.17
N GLU A 27 -12.82 11.09 39.00
CA GLU A 27 -13.16 11.52 40.38
C GLU A 27 -11.90 11.65 41.25
N ALA A 28 -10.89 10.81 41.02
CA ALA A 28 -9.60 10.89 41.72
C ALA A 28 -8.66 11.96 41.18
N GLY A 29 -9.07 12.77 40.17
CA GLY A 29 -8.23 13.78 39.53
C GLY A 29 -7.12 13.19 38.66
N LYS A 30 -7.26 11.94 38.22
CA LYS A 30 -6.29 11.18 37.39
C LYS A 30 -6.84 10.90 35.99
N ASP A 31 -7.61 11.83 35.42
CA ASP A 31 -8.22 11.69 34.10
C ASP A 31 -7.14 11.62 33.00
N PRO A 32 -6.95 10.45 32.33
CA PRO A 32 -5.93 10.32 31.30
C PRO A 32 -6.18 11.23 30.08
N PHE A 33 -7.44 11.62 29.83
CA PHE A 33 -7.80 12.45 28.68
C PHE A 33 -7.48 13.93 28.87
N GLN A 34 -7.02 14.35 30.05
CA GLN A 34 -6.48 15.69 30.30
C GLN A 34 -4.99 15.81 29.93
N ILE A 35 -4.32 14.66 29.66
CA ILE A 35 -2.91 14.66 29.29
C ILE A 35 -2.81 15.01 27.80
N THR A 36 -2.16 16.14 27.48
CA THR A 36 -2.04 16.63 26.11
C THR A 36 -0.70 16.32 25.46
N LYS A 37 0.32 15.96 26.26
CA LYS A 37 1.67 15.67 25.78
C LYS A 37 2.36 14.64 26.67
N TYR A 38 3.16 13.78 26.07
CA TYR A 38 4.09 12.88 26.75
C TYR A 38 5.42 12.85 26.00
N ASP A 39 6.52 13.01 26.70
CA ASP A 39 7.85 13.08 26.09
C ASP A 39 8.41 11.67 25.87
N VAL A 40 8.40 11.22 24.62
CA VAL A 40 9.00 9.96 24.17
C VAL A 40 10.43 10.25 23.72
N THR A 41 11.41 9.52 24.26
CA THR A 41 12.82 9.64 23.86
C THR A 41 13.23 8.57 22.86
N HIS A 42 12.63 7.36 22.94
CA HIS A 42 13.02 6.21 22.13
C HIS A 42 11.81 5.38 21.72
N HIS A 43 11.88 4.76 20.57
CA HIS A 43 10.97 3.70 20.14
C HIS A 43 11.49 2.32 20.56
N THR A 44 10.61 1.30 20.46
CA THR A 44 10.89 -0.06 20.96
C THR A 44 12.08 -0.75 20.27
N ASP A 45 12.32 -0.49 18.98
CA ASP A 45 13.48 -0.99 18.25
C ASP A 45 14.79 -0.30 18.66
N GLU A 46 14.74 1.02 18.86
CA GLU A 46 15.88 1.83 19.33
C GLU A 46 16.32 1.38 20.72
N ILE A 47 15.37 1.14 21.65
CA ILE A 47 15.66 0.67 23.01
C ILE A 47 16.45 -0.65 22.97
N ARG A 48 16.09 -1.59 22.08
CA ARG A 48 16.82 -2.85 21.92
C ARG A 48 18.22 -2.61 21.38
N ALA A 49 18.33 -1.83 20.31
CA ALA A 49 19.60 -1.59 19.62
C ALA A 49 20.63 -0.90 20.54
N ILE A 50 20.22 0.15 21.26
CA ILE A 50 21.13 0.88 22.16
C ILE A 50 21.58 0.00 23.34
N TYR A 51 20.69 -0.85 23.88
CA TYR A 51 21.05 -1.76 24.94
C TYR A 51 22.05 -2.81 24.50
N GLU A 52 21.86 -3.43 23.34
CA GLU A 52 22.78 -4.45 22.79
C GLU A 52 24.18 -3.89 22.57
N VAL A 53 24.29 -2.66 22.05
CA VAL A 53 25.56 -1.96 21.87
C VAL A 53 26.21 -1.70 23.22
N HIS A 54 25.48 -1.13 24.18
CA HIS A 54 25.99 -0.80 25.51
C HIS A 54 26.40 -2.05 26.31
N GLU A 55 25.59 -3.13 26.25
CA GLU A 55 25.91 -4.41 26.87
C GLU A 55 27.23 -4.97 26.32
N LYS A 56 27.44 -4.89 24.99
CA LYS A 56 28.66 -5.34 24.35
C LYS A 56 29.88 -4.49 24.74
N GLU A 57 29.70 -3.18 24.88
CA GLU A 57 30.77 -2.27 25.34
C GLU A 57 31.21 -2.56 26.78
N LEU A 58 30.27 -2.82 27.70
CA LEU A 58 30.56 -3.05 29.11
C LEU A 58 30.98 -4.48 29.45
N LEU A 59 30.37 -5.47 28.81
CA LEU A 59 30.58 -6.89 29.13
C LEU A 59 31.50 -7.58 28.11
N GLY A 60 31.78 -7.00 26.96
CA GLY A 60 32.51 -7.64 25.87
C GLY A 60 31.82 -8.89 25.33
N ASP A 61 32.60 -9.77 24.73
CA ASP A 61 32.14 -11.10 24.27
C ASP A 61 32.15 -12.14 25.39
N ARG A 62 31.66 -11.79 26.60
CA ARG A 62 31.63 -12.68 27.75
C ARG A 62 30.78 -13.91 27.46
N PRO A 63 31.35 -15.13 27.46
CA PRO A 63 30.59 -16.34 27.16
C PRO A 63 29.53 -16.64 28.22
N ALA A 64 28.53 -17.43 27.85
CA ALA A 64 27.60 -17.99 28.82
C ALA A 64 28.33 -18.88 29.83
N VAL A 65 27.80 -18.97 31.05
CA VAL A 65 28.36 -19.85 32.11
C VAL A 65 28.38 -21.27 31.60
N ASN A 66 29.56 -21.92 31.69
CA ASN A 66 29.67 -23.34 31.42
C ASN A 66 29.13 -24.12 32.63
N THR A 67 28.10 -24.89 32.43
CA THR A 67 27.46 -25.75 33.48
C THR A 67 27.76 -27.23 33.30
N ASP A 68 28.66 -27.59 32.39
CA ASP A 68 29.04 -28.99 32.14
C ASP A 68 29.63 -29.64 33.42
N GLY A 69 29.07 -30.77 33.81
CA GLY A 69 29.51 -31.52 35.00
C GLY A 69 28.96 -31.00 36.34
N MET A 70 28.11 -29.96 36.33
CA MET A 70 27.42 -29.46 37.51
C MET A 70 26.10 -30.21 37.75
N ASP A 71 25.71 -30.38 39.01
CA ASP A 71 24.33 -30.76 39.30
C ASP A 71 23.36 -29.60 39.07
N GLU A 72 22.05 -29.89 39.08
CA GLU A 72 21.01 -28.89 38.75
C GLU A 72 21.04 -27.67 39.69
N GLN A 73 21.36 -27.87 40.97
CA GLN A 73 21.44 -26.79 41.95
C GLN A 73 22.69 -25.93 41.69
N GLN A 74 23.84 -26.54 41.50
CA GLN A 74 25.11 -25.88 41.23
C GLN A 74 25.03 -25.06 39.91
N ALA A 75 24.46 -25.65 38.84
CA ALA A 75 24.23 -24.97 37.58
C ALA A 75 23.35 -23.74 37.76
N ARG A 76 22.25 -23.87 38.52
CA ARG A 76 21.33 -22.78 38.81
C ARG A 76 21.99 -21.64 39.63
N GLU A 77 22.80 -22.00 40.62
CA GLU A 77 23.56 -21.02 41.43
C GLU A 77 24.61 -20.29 40.60
N ALA A 78 25.36 -20.98 39.74
CA ALA A 78 26.36 -20.40 38.84
C ALA A 78 25.74 -19.43 37.85
N VAL A 79 24.62 -19.80 37.19
CA VAL A 79 23.89 -18.93 36.29
C VAL A 79 23.32 -17.69 36.99
N ASN A 80 22.80 -17.85 38.22
CA ASN A 80 22.31 -16.72 39.02
C ASN A 80 23.44 -15.76 39.43
N ALA A 81 24.62 -16.29 39.79
CA ALA A 81 25.78 -15.47 40.14
C ALA A 81 26.26 -14.63 38.94
N ASP A 82 26.41 -15.24 37.77
CA ASP A 82 26.78 -14.55 36.55
C ASP A 82 25.75 -13.47 36.17
N TYR A 83 24.45 -13.81 36.23
CA TYR A 83 23.40 -12.84 35.98
C TYR A 83 23.49 -11.61 36.91
N ASN A 84 23.71 -11.85 38.22
CA ASN A 84 23.78 -10.76 39.18
C ASN A 84 25.04 -9.89 38.97
N GLU A 85 26.16 -10.50 38.59
CA GLU A 85 27.38 -9.78 38.25
C GLU A 85 27.20 -8.91 36.99
N ARG A 86 26.68 -9.48 35.88
CA ARG A 86 26.39 -8.73 34.66
C ARG A 86 25.42 -7.59 34.95
N ARG A 87 24.37 -7.86 35.69
CA ARG A 87 23.40 -6.85 36.08
C ARG A 87 24.02 -5.73 36.90
N ALA A 88 24.89 -6.01 37.86
CA ALA A 88 25.55 -5.00 38.67
C ALA A 88 26.45 -4.06 37.80
N ILE A 89 27.11 -4.62 36.78
CA ILE A 89 27.90 -3.84 35.84
C ILE A 89 26.99 -2.91 35.02
N MET A 90 25.88 -3.43 34.49
CA MET A 90 24.92 -2.64 33.71
C MET A 90 24.20 -1.57 34.54
N ASP A 91 23.79 -1.92 35.77
CA ASP A 91 23.10 -1.01 36.68
C ASP A 91 24.03 0.12 37.19
N ALA A 92 25.36 -0.01 37.07
CA ALA A 92 26.32 1.05 37.36
C ALA A 92 26.36 2.15 36.26
N SER A 93 25.85 1.87 35.05
CA SER A 93 25.73 2.82 33.93
C SER A 93 24.39 2.62 33.23
N PRO A 94 23.27 2.93 33.89
CA PRO A 94 21.94 2.66 33.35
C PRO A 94 21.63 3.56 32.15
N ILE A 95 20.92 3.00 31.17
CA ILE A 95 20.36 3.77 30.05
C ILE A 95 18.92 4.10 30.40
N GLU A 96 18.66 5.37 30.67
CA GLU A 96 17.31 5.87 30.92
C GLU A 96 16.55 6.07 29.60
N VAL A 97 15.29 5.66 29.57
CA VAL A 97 14.40 5.78 28.42
C VAL A 97 13.00 6.21 28.84
N SER A 98 12.35 6.91 27.94
CA SER A 98 10.92 7.20 28.01
C SER A 98 10.28 6.72 26.70
N PHE A 99 9.31 5.83 26.78
CA PHE A 99 8.59 5.32 25.61
C PHE A 99 7.10 5.20 25.91
N ALA A 100 6.30 5.16 24.86
CA ALA A 100 4.84 5.07 24.99
C ALA A 100 4.25 4.13 23.94
N GLY A 101 3.11 3.53 24.29
CA GLY A 101 2.39 2.67 23.38
C GLY A 101 1.21 1.96 24.03
N ARG A 102 0.61 1.06 23.27
CA ARG A 102 -0.55 0.29 23.68
C ARG A 102 -0.14 -0.96 24.46
N MET A 103 -0.75 -1.17 25.63
CA MET A 103 -0.54 -2.38 26.41
C MET A 103 -1.26 -3.58 25.78
N MET A 104 -0.49 -4.53 25.26
CA MET A 104 -0.99 -5.71 24.55
C MET A 104 -0.97 -6.99 25.40
N PHE A 105 -0.30 -6.96 26.53
CA PHE A 105 -0.21 -8.05 27.48
C PHE A 105 0.09 -7.51 28.88
N LYS A 106 -0.49 -8.17 29.90
CA LYS A 106 -0.22 -7.88 31.29
C LYS A 106 -0.26 -9.16 32.12
N ARG A 107 0.75 -9.34 32.99
CA ARG A 107 0.83 -10.42 33.96
C ARG A 107 1.19 -9.86 35.34
N VAL A 108 0.25 -9.99 36.29
CA VAL A 108 0.43 -9.53 37.65
C VAL A 108 0.94 -10.68 38.51
N MET A 109 2.03 -10.45 39.27
CA MET A 109 2.69 -11.43 40.17
C MET A 109 2.92 -10.81 41.54
N GLY A 110 1.84 -10.58 42.30
CA GLY A 110 1.92 -10.01 43.66
C GLY A 110 2.40 -8.54 43.67
N LYS A 111 3.66 -8.30 44.08
CA LYS A 111 4.26 -6.97 44.16
C LYS A 111 4.93 -6.50 42.85
N ALA A 112 4.97 -7.33 41.85
CA ALA A 112 5.56 -7.04 40.56
C ALA A 112 4.65 -7.47 39.43
N SER A 113 4.82 -6.89 38.26
CA SER A 113 4.08 -7.21 37.04
C SER A 113 4.97 -7.08 35.83
N PHE A 114 4.65 -7.82 34.79
CA PHE A 114 5.17 -7.59 33.45
C PHE A 114 4.05 -7.17 32.53
N CYS A 115 4.33 -6.23 31.66
CA CYS A 115 3.44 -5.89 30.55
C CYS A 115 4.24 -5.72 29.26
N ASN A 116 3.58 -5.89 28.11
CA ASN A 116 4.15 -5.57 26.80
C ASN A 116 3.45 -4.35 26.23
N ILE A 117 4.22 -3.33 25.93
CA ILE A 117 3.78 -2.09 25.29
C ILE A 117 4.19 -2.16 23.83
N ALA A 118 3.24 -1.91 22.94
CA ALA A 118 3.43 -1.90 21.49
C ALA A 118 3.37 -0.48 20.94
N ASP A 119 4.36 -0.12 20.12
CA ASP A 119 4.38 1.10 19.32
C ASP A 119 4.38 0.78 17.82
N LEU A 120 4.79 1.75 16.97
CA LEU A 120 4.93 1.54 15.52
C LEU A 120 6.03 0.53 15.18
N LYS A 121 7.08 0.47 16.00
CA LYS A 121 8.33 -0.25 15.71
C LYS A 121 8.39 -1.66 16.30
N GLY A 122 7.48 -1.98 17.22
CA GLY A 122 7.43 -3.31 17.78
C GLY A 122 6.79 -3.39 19.16
N ARG A 123 7.31 -4.28 19.98
CA ARG A 123 6.85 -4.49 21.35
C ARG A 123 8.03 -4.48 22.31
N MET A 124 7.87 -3.81 23.44
CA MET A 124 8.85 -3.76 24.53
C MET A 124 8.21 -4.30 25.81
N GLN A 125 8.90 -5.20 26.48
CA GLN A 125 8.50 -5.65 27.82
C GLN A 125 8.86 -4.58 28.85
N ALA A 126 7.93 -4.28 29.76
CA ALA A 126 8.19 -3.46 30.93
C ALA A 126 7.97 -4.27 32.21
N TYR A 127 8.89 -4.12 33.14
CA TYR A 127 8.80 -4.63 34.49
C TYR A 127 8.32 -3.53 35.42
N ILE A 128 7.15 -3.73 36.01
CA ILE A 128 6.48 -2.76 36.86
C ILE A 128 6.50 -3.32 38.30
N SER A 129 7.27 -2.71 39.21
CA SER A 129 7.31 -3.10 40.59
C SER A 129 6.67 -2.05 41.49
N ARG A 130 5.96 -2.51 42.52
CA ARG A 130 5.37 -1.66 43.55
C ARG A 130 6.41 -0.80 44.26
N ASP A 131 7.56 -1.39 44.51
CA ASP A 131 8.64 -0.76 45.27
C ASP A 131 9.31 0.39 44.44
N ALA A 132 9.27 0.34 43.12
CA ALA A 132 9.80 1.40 42.23
C ALA A 132 8.78 2.52 41.95
N ILE A 133 7.52 2.18 41.62
CA ILE A 133 6.52 3.18 41.22
C ILE A 133 5.58 3.64 42.33
N GLY A 134 5.67 3.02 43.52
CA GLY A 134 4.82 3.30 44.66
C GLY A 134 3.48 2.53 44.70
N ASP A 135 2.87 2.50 45.89
CA ASP A 135 1.66 1.69 46.14
C ASP A 135 0.46 2.13 45.31
N ASP A 136 0.22 3.45 45.19
CA ASP A 136 -0.94 4.01 44.51
C ASP A 136 -0.88 3.80 42.98
N ALA A 137 0.27 4.12 42.36
CA ALA A 137 0.48 3.91 40.94
C ALA A 137 0.41 2.42 40.57
N TYR A 138 0.95 1.56 41.42
CA TYR A 138 0.87 0.12 41.19
C TYR A 138 -0.55 -0.44 41.36
N ALA A 139 -1.35 0.11 42.29
CA ALA A 139 -2.76 -0.25 42.45
C ALA A 139 -3.58 0.15 41.22
N ASP A 140 -3.33 1.33 40.67
CA ASP A 140 -3.98 1.82 39.45
C ASP A 140 -3.57 0.97 38.23
N PHE A 141 -2.26 0.66 38.11
CA PHE A 141 -1.78 -0.22 37.05
C PHE A 141 -2.44 -1.60 37.10
N LYS A 142 -2.62 -2.19 38.27
CA LYS A 142 -3.31 -3.49 38.39
C LYS A 142 -4.74 -3.47 37.87
N LYS A 143 -5.45 -2.34 38.01
CA LYS A 143 -6.83 -2.14 37.52
C LYS A 143 -6.91 -1.82 36.04
N SER A 144 -5.79 -1.45 35.39
CA SER A 144 -5.77 -1.13 33.96
C SER A 144 -6.18 -2.32 33.09
N ASP A 145 -6.55 -2.05 31.85
CA ASP A 145 -7.03 -3.06 30.91
C ASP A 145 -6.10 -3.20 29.70
N ILE A 146 -6.10 -4.39 29.09
CA ILE A 146 -5.47 -4.59 27.79
C ILE A 146 -6.10 -3.62 26.77
N GLY A 147 -5.26 -2.95 26.01
CA GLY A 147 -5.66 -1.90 25.08
C GLY A 147 -5.41 -0.49 25.61
N ASP A 148 -5.24 -0.27 26.93
CA ASP A 148 -4.85 1.02 27.48
C ASP A 148 -3.51 1.48 26.93
N ILE A 149 -3.33 2.80 26.75
CA ILE A 149 -2.07 3.40 26.28
C ILE A 149 -1.31 3.96 27.47
N PHE A 150 -0.08 3.54 27.60
CA PHE A 150 0.82 3.94 28.68
C PHE A 150 2.06 4.65 28.16
N GLY A 151 2.52 5.65 28.92
CA GLY A 151 3.87 6.15 28.92
C GLY A 151 4.66 5.51 30.06
N ILE A 152 5.89 5.12 29.82
CA ILE A 152 6.77 4.47 30.78
C ILE A 152 8.14 5.15 30.73
N LYS A 153 8.63 5.59 31.90
CA LYS A 153 10.00 6.02 32.09
C LYS A 153 10.73 5.06 33.00
N GLY A 154 12.00 4.86 32.76
CA GLY A 154 12.85 4.00 33.55
C GLY A 154 14.11 3.61 32.78
N PHE A 155 14.80 2.59 33.24
CA PHE A 155 16.05 2.15 32.65
C PHE A 155 15.95 0.75 32.01
N ILE A 156 16.80 0.52 31.01
CA ILE A 156 16.82 -0.77 30.29
C ILE A 156 17.61 -1.79 31.08
N PHE A 157 17.13 -3.03 31.11
CA PHE A 157 17.83 -4.16 31.68
C PHE A 157 17.51 -5.46 30.97
N ARG A 158 18.32 -6.49 31.18
CA ARG A 158 18.03 -7.85 30.72
C ARG A 158 17.45 -8.67 31.85
N THR A 159 16.35 -9.34 31.60
CA THR A 159 15.75 -10.27 32.59
C THR A 159 16.58 -11.56 32.74
N LYS A 160 16.34 -12.35 33.79
CA LYS A 160 16.99 -13.67 33.98
C LYS A 160 16.72 -14.66 32.83
N THR A 161 15.63 -14.46 32.09
CA THR A 161 15.27 -15.28 30.93
C THR A 161 15.85 -14.74 29.62
N GLY A 162 16.66 -13.66 29.67
CA GLY A 162 17.36 -13.08 28.53
C GLY A 162 16.59 -11.98 27.79
N GLU A 163 15.34 -11.66 28.16
CA GLU A 163 14.54 -10.63 27.49
C GLU A 163 14.99 -9.23 27.89
N ILE A 164 15.28 -8.37 26.88
CA ILE A 164 15.55 -6.95 27.11
C ILE A 164 14.23 -6.27 27.50
N SER A 165 14.24 -5.57 28.61
CA SER A 165 13.05 -4.99 29.24
C SER A 165 13.34 -3.63 29.83
N VAL A 166 12.33 -2.81 30.05
CA VAL A 166 12.44 -1.55 30.79
C VAL A 166 11.95 -1.75 32.21
N HIS A 167 12.83 -1.45 33.21
CA HIS A 167 12.43 -1.36 34.61
C HIS A 167 11.78 0.00 34.82
N ALA A 168 10.46 -0.01 35.01
CA ALA A 168 9.69 1.22 35.15
C ALA A 168 9.93 1.88 36.51
N GLU A 169 10.26 3.16 36.49
CA GLU A 169 10.33 4.07 37.64
C GLU A 169 9.12 5.01 37.69
N GLU A 170 8.54 5.30 36.51
CA GLU A 170 7.30 6.08 36.39
C GLU A 170 6.41 5.44 35.31
N ILE A 171 5.11 5.36 35.58
CA ILE A 171 4.11 4.99 34.60
C ILE A 171 2.99 6.01 34.55
N THR A 172 2.51 6.33 33.36
CA THR A 172 1.44 7.27 33.13
C THR A 172 0.40 6.66 32.21
N LEU A 173 -0.86 6.58 32.64
CA LEU A 173 -1.96 6.19 31.77
C LEU A 173 -2.29 7.38 30.86
N LEU A 174 -1.98 7.24 29.56
CA LEU A 174 -2.17 8.30 28.57
C LEU A 174 -3.55 8.27 27.89
N SER A 175 -4.14 7.09 27.82
CA SER A 175 -5.48 6.92 27.25
C SER A 175 -6.10 5.61 27.73
N LYS A 176 -7.38 5.68 28.14
CA LYS A 176 -8.17 4.52 28.54
C LYS A 176 -8.87 3.89 27.34
N SER A 177 -8.61 2.61 27.10
CA SER A 177 -9.35 1.83 26.10
C SER A 177 -10.72 1.43 26.65
N LEU A 178 -11.78 2.00 26.12
CA LEU A 178 -13.15 1.67 26.54
C LEU A 178 -13.70 0.45 25.79
N GLN A 179 -13.29 0.26 24.54
CA GLN A 179 -13.63 -0.95 23.77
C GLN A 179 -12.70 -2.10 24.09
N VAL A 180 -13.25 -3.31 24.01
CA VAL A 180 -12.50 -4.54 24.21
C VAL A 180 -11.85 -4.93 22.89
N LEU A 181 -10.53 -5.13 22.90
CA LEU A 181 -9.85 -5.69 21.73
C LEU A 181 -10.24 -7.16 21.55
N PRO A 182 -10.36 -7.66 20.32
CA PRO A 182 -10.58 -9.07 20.04
C PRO A 182 -9.54 -9.96 20.72
N GLU A 183 -9.92 -11.20 21.06
CA GLU A 183 -9.00 -12.13 21.68
C GLU A 183 -7.83 -12.47 20.76
N LYS A 184 -6.62 -12.54 21.35
CA LYS A 184 -5.34 -12.71 20.64
C LYS A 184 -5.25 -14.02 19.82
N PHE A 185 -6.03 -15.05 20.17
CA PHE A 185 -5.99 -16.36 19.53
C PHE A 185 -6.95 -16.49 18.33
N HIS A 186 -7.91 -15.59 18.21
CA HIS A 186 -8.88 -15.61 17.11
C HIS A 186 -8.80 -14.38 16.23
N GLY A 187 -8.18 -13.27 16.68
CA GLY A 187 -8.06 -12.02 15.94
C GLY A 187 -9.39 -11.55 15.35
N ILE A 188 -9.36 -10.60 14.45
CA ILE A 188 -10.47 -10.40 13.51
C ILE A 188 -10.16 -11.34 12.33
N THR A 189 -10.79 -12.52 12.31
CA THR A 189 -10.67 -13.50 11.22
C THR A 189 -11.58 -13.15 10.04
N ASP A 190 -12.66 -12.43 10.31
CA ASP A 190 -13.57 -11.92 9.28
C ASP A 190 -12.90 -10.79 8.51
N THR A 191 -12.62 -11.05 7.24
CA THR A 191 -11.95 -10.12 6.32
C THR A 191 -12.75 -8.83 6.13
N ASP A 192 -14.08 -8.88 6.07
CA ASP A 192 -14.93 -7.70 5.93
C ASP A 192 -14.83 -6.79 7.16
N MET A 193 -14.86 -7.36 8.35
CA MET A 193 -14.65 -6.62 9.59
C MET A 193 -13.24 -6.02 9.70
N ARG A 194 -12.20 -6.70 9.20
CA ARG A 194 -10.82 -6.16 9.14
C ARG A 194 -10.76 -4.88 8.29
N TYR A 195 -11.42 -4.85 7.16
CA TYR A 195 -11.47 -3.66 6.30
C TYR A 195 -12.28 -2.52 6.92
N ARG A 196 -13.41 -2.83 7.57
CA ARG A 196 -14.29 -1.83 8.23
C ARG A 196 -13.68 -1.25 9.50
N GLN A 197 -13.00 -2.09 10.29
CA GLN A 197 -12.33 -1.70 11.53
C GLN A 197 -10.81 -1.75 11.37
N ARG A 198 -10.29 -1.12 10.33
CA ARG A 198 -8.86 -1.11 10.01
C ARG A 198 -7.98 -0.69 11.21
N TYR A 199 -8.46 0.22 12.05
CA TYR A 199 -7.74 0.62 13.26
C TYR A 199 -7.58 -0.52 14.28
N VAL A 200 -8.52 -1.46 14.35
CA VAL A 200 -8.37 -2.67 15.17
C VAL A 200 -7.47 -3.69 14.48
N ASP A 201 -7.64 -3.87 13.16
CA ASP A 201 -6.78 -4.74 12.34
C ASP A 201 -5.29 -4.35 12.47
N LEU A 202 -4.97 -3.07 12.40
CA LEU A 202 -3.60 -2.54 12.61
C LEU A 202 -3.04 -2.78 14.03
N ILE A 203 -3.91 -2.91 15.04
CA ILE A 203 -3.51 -3.23 16.41
C ILE A 203 -3.23 -4.72 16.57
N MET A 204 -4.08 -5.55 15.98
CA MET A 204 -4.08 -7.00 16.21
C MET A 204 -3.13 -7.75 15.29
N ASN A 205 -2.97 -7.28 14.04
CA ASN A 205 -2.23 -7.91 12.95
C ASN A 205 -1.01 -7.05 12.55
N PRO A 206 0.19 -7.27 13.11
CA PRO A 206 1.39 -6.48 12.81
C PRO A 206 1.76 -6.48 11.33
N GLU A 207 1.55 -7.60 10.62
CA GLU A 207 1.82 -7.76 9.19
C GLU A 207 1.03 -6.77 8.33
N VAL A 208 -0.20 -6.43 8.73
CA VAL A 208 -1.01 -5.42 8.05
C VAL A 208 -0.36 -4.03 8.17
N LYS A 209 0.18 -3.71 9.35
CA LYS A 209 0.92 -2.47 9.56
C LYS A 209 2.16 -2.40 8.67
N ASP A 210 2.90 -3.50 8.54
CA ASP A 210 4.09 -3.58 7.70
C ASP A 210 3.78 -3.32 6.23
N THR A 211 2.64 -3.82 5.72
CA THR A 211 2.15 -3.53 4.36
C THR A 211 2.00 -2.02 4.13
N PHE A 212 1.40 -1.28 5.06
CA PHE A 212 1.22 0.17 4.91
C PHE A 212 2.51 0.97 5.10
N VAL A 213 3.43 0.50 5.95
CA VAL A 213 4.79 1.05 6.04
C VAL A 213 5.52 0.89 4.72
N LYS A 214 5.49 -0.31 4.12
CA LYS A 214 6.08 -0.57 2.80
C LYS A 214 5.42 0.25 1.70
N ARG A 215 4.07 0.38 1.70
CA ARG A 215 3.37 1.27 0.76
C ARG A 215 3.91 2.70 0.80
N SER A 216 4.05 3.26 2.00
CA SER A 216 4.62 4.59 2.18
C SER A 216 6.06 4.68 1.69
N GLN A 217 6.85 3.64 1.93
CA GLN A 217 8.23 3.55 1.46
C GLN A 217 8.31 3.47 -0.07
N ILE A 218 7.46 2.66 -0.72
CA ILE A 218 7.38 2.54 -2.18
C ILE A 218 7.14 3.93 -2.81
N ILE A 219 6.11 4.66 -2.33
CA ILE A 219 5.79 5.99 -2.86
C ILE A 219 6.96 6.97 -2.65
N LYS A 220 7.62 6.91 -1.50
CA LYS A 220 8.80 7.75 -1.21
C LYS A 220 9.96 7.42 -2.16
N GLU A 221 10.20 6.16 -2.47
CA GLU A 221 11.28 5.73 -3.37
C GLU A 221 10.95 6.05 -4.84
N ILE A 222 9.67 5.99 -5.25
CA ILE A 222 9.23 6.49 -6.57
C ILE A 222 9.60 7.97 -6.73
N ARG A 223 9.22 8.82 -5.75
CA ARG A 223 9.57 10.25 -5.77
C ARG A 223 11.06 10.45 -5.87
N ARG A 224 11.84 9.76 -5.03
CA ARG A 224 13.30 9.85 -5.03
C ARG A 224 13.93 9.44 -6.36
N PHE A 225 13.36 8.39 -7.00
CA PHE A 225 13.80 7.91 -8.31
C PHE A 225 13.52 8.92 -9.43
N LEU A 226 12.35 9.57 -9.41
CA LEU A 226 11.94 10.56 -10.40
C LEU A 226 12.63 11.92 -10.19
N ASP A 227 12.74 12.39 -8.95
CA ASP A 227 13.47 13.61 -8.60
C ASP A 227 14.95 13.53 -9.04
N GLY A 228 15.56 12.35 -8.86
CA GLY A 228 16.93 12.08 -9.33
C GLY A 228 17.09 12.05 -10.86
N ARG A 229 15.99 12.20 -11.62
CA ARG A 229 15.92 12.27 -13.09
C ARG A 229 15.33 13.58 -13.59
N ASP A 230 15.30 14.61 -12.74
CA ASP A 230 14.81 15.95 -13.01
C ASP A 230 13.32 16.00 -13.39
N PHE A 231 12.51 15.07 -12.91
CA PHE A 231 11.06 15.18 -13.00
C PHE A 231 10.53 16.11 -11.91
N MET A 232 9.57 16.96 -12.27
CA MET A 232 8.86 17.84 -11.36
C MET A 232 7.53 17.20 -10.92
N GLU A 233 7.32 17.02 -9.61
CA GLU A 233 6.00 16.66 -9.09
C GLU A 233 5.06 17.86 -9.17
N VAL A 234 3.88 17.65 -9.72
CA VAL A 234 2.86 18.69 -9.90
C VAL A 234 1.51 18.22 -9.38
N GLU A 235 0.58 19.16 -9.18
CA GLU A 235 -0.81 18.89 -8.82
C GLU A 235 -1.74 19.50 -9.86
N THR A 236 -2.73 18.73 -10.32
CA THR A 236 -3.73 19.17 -11.28
C THR A 236 -5.15 19.03 -10.71
N PRO A 237 -6.17 19.66 -11.29
CA PRO A 237 -7.52 19.66 -10.73
C PRO A 237 -8.12 18.26 -10.59
N THR A 238 -8.74 17.99 -9.44
CA THR A 238 -9.55 16.79 -9.20
C THR A 238 -10.98 16.98 -9.75
N LEU A 239 -11.53 18.20 -9.63
CA LEU A 239 -12.82 18.57 -10.23
C LEU A 239 -12.57 19.12 -11.63
N VAL A 240 -13.16 18.50 -12.64
CA VAL A 240 -12.95 18.83 -14.04
C VAL A 240 -14.29 19.01 -14.74
N SER A 241 -14.32 19.87 -15.77
CA SER A 241 -15.50 20.03 -16.63
C SER A 241 -15.63 18.85 -17.60
N ASN A 242 -14.51 18.34 -18.11
CA ASN A 242 -14.45 17.18 -18.99
C ASN A 242 -13.52 16.11 -18.40
N ALA A 243 -14.04 14.91 -18.17
CA ALA A 243 -13.27 13.76 -17.73
C ALA A 243 -12.78 12.98 -18.96
N GLY A 244 -11.49 13.05 -19.25
CA GLY A 244 -10.83 12.37 -20.37
C GLY A 244 -9.51 11.73 -19.94
N GLY A 245 -8.83 11.09 -20.91
CA GLY A 245 -7.54 10.40 -20.68
C GLY A 245 -7.67 8.91 -20.28
N ALA A 246 -8.88 8.39 -20.20
CA ALA A 246 -9.15 6.97 -19.95
C ALA A 246 -10.53 6.60 -20.50
N ALA A 247 -10.76 5.31 -20.75
CA ALA A 247 -12.08 4.74 -20.99
C ALA A 247 -12.65 4.36 -19.61
N ALA A 248 -13.52 5.21 -19.04
CA ALA A 248 -14.12 4.98 -17.73
C ALA A 248 -15.29 5.94 -17.48
N ARG A 249 -16.26 5.49 -16.69
CA ARG A 249 -17.39 6.34 -16.29
C ARG A 249 -17.00 7.25 -15.11
N PRO A 250 -17.16 8.60 -15.20
CA PRO A 250 -16.86 9.51 -14.10
C PRO A 250 -17.95 9.50 -13.01
N PHE A 251 -17.57 9.95 -11.79
CA PHE A 251 -18.54 10.44 -10.82
C PHE A 251 -18.86 11.91 -11.14
N GLU A 252 -20.12 12.28 -11.02
CA GLU A 252 -20.62 13.63 -11.28
C GLU A 252 -21.07 14.30 -9.98
N THR A 253 -20.88 15.62 -9.89
CA THR A 253 -21.31 16.43 -8.76
C THR A 253 -21.60 17.85 -9.23
N HIS A 254 -22.31 18.63 -8.38
CA HIS A 254 -22.69 20.00 -8.69
C HIS A 254 -21.87 21.00 -7.87
N TYR A 255 -21.30 22.02 -8.53
CA TYR A 255 -20.55 23.10 -7.91
C TYR A 255 -21.50 24.29 -7.63
N ASN A 256 -22.05 24.35 -6.43
CA ASN A 256 -23.10 25.32 -6.07
C ASN A 256 -22.74 26.80 -6.30
N ALA A 257 -21.47 27.19 -6.14
CA ALA A 257 -21.06 28.58 -6.24
C ALA A 257 -21.10 29.12 -7.69
N LEU A 258 -20.88 28.22 -8.68
CA LEU A 258 -20.90 28.55 -10.09
C LEU A 258 -22.18 28.08 -10.80
N ASP A 259 -23.02 27.29 -10.10
CA ASP A 259 -24.21 26.63 -10.66
C ASP A 259 -23.85 25.76 -11.88
N GLU A 260 -22.78 24.98 -11.77
CA GLU A 260 -22.22 24.15 -12.83
C GLU A 260 -22.06 22.69 -12.38
N ASP A 261 -22.33 21.75 -13.28
CA ASP A 261 -22.04 20.35 -13.08
C ASP A 261 -20.57 20.08 -13.42
N VAL A 262 -19.88 19.39 -12.52
CA VAL A 262 -18.47 19.00 -12.63
C VAL A 262 -18.30 17.51 -12.39
N LYS A 263 -17.21 16.96 -12.86
CA LYS A 263 -16.87 15.55 -12.77
C LYS A 263 -15.63 15.36 -11.89
N LEU A 264 -15.53 14.22 -11.24
CA LEU A 264 -14.27 13.78 -10.66
C LEU A 264 -13.39 13.18 -11.75
N ARG A 265 -12.11 13.56 -11.78
CA ARG A 265 -11.15 13.10 -12.80
C ARG A 265 -11.01 11.58 -12.83
N ILE A 266 -10.93 10.99 -14.00
CA ILE A 266 -10.70 9.57 -14.25
C ILE A 266 -9.24 9.24 -14.60
N SER A 267 -8.43 10.27 -14.94
CA SER A 267 -7.02 10.24 -15.32
C SER A 267 -6.36 11.59 -15.02
N LEU A 268 -5.06 11.65 -15.09
CA LEU A 268 -4.24 12.87 -14.92
C LEU A 268 -3.76 13.42 -16.27
N GLU A 269 -3.88 12.67 -17.34
CA GLU A 269 -3.26 12.78 -18.65
C GLU A 269 -3.39 14.16 -19.28
N LEU A 270 -4.64 14.61 -19.51
CA LEU A 270 -4.86 15.80 -20.35
C LEU A 270 -4.31 17.09 -19.73
N TYR A 271 -4.28 17.19 -18.39
CA TYR A 271 -3.68 18.32 -17.71
C TYR A 271 -2.15 18.27 -17.74
N LEU A 272 -1.56 17.09 -17.54
CA LEU A 272 -0.10 16.93 -17.59
C LEU A 272 0.46 17.21 -18.97
N LYS A 273 -0.24 16.81 -20.03
CA LYS A 273 0.11 17.16 -21.42
C LYS A 273 0.06 18.68 -21.68
N ARG A 274 -0.90 19.40 -21.09
CA ARG A 274 -0.95 20.87 -21.17
C ARG A 274 0.28 21.52 -20.51
N LEU A 275 0.83 20.91 -19.44
CA LEU A 275 2.07 21.37 -18.81
C LEU A 275 3.29 21.15 -19.71
N ILE A 276 3.32 20.04 -20.46
CA ILE A 276 4.35 19.80 -21.49
C ILE A 276 4.28 20.87 -22.59
N VAL A 277 3.09 21.21 -23.09
CA VAL A 277 2.89 22.34 -24.02
C VAL A 277 3.41 23.65 -23.42
N GLY A 278 3.22 23.85 -22.11
CA GLY A 278 3.70 25.01 -21.37
C GLY A 278 5.23 25.04 -21.13
N GLY A 279 5.96 24.01 -21.57
CA GLY A 279 7.43 23.92 -21.47
C GLY A 279 7.95 23.26 -20.20
N LEU A 280 7.11 22.61 -19.39
CA LEU A 280 7.55 21.75 -18.29
C LEU A 280 7.91 20.37 -18.87
N GLU A 281 9.17 20.17 -19.23
CA GLU A 281 9.63 19.05 -20.05
C GLU A 281 9.53 17.67 -19.39
N ARG A 282 9.48 17.62 -18.05
CA ARG A 282 9.38 16.37 -17.26
C ARG A 282 8.49 16.61 -16.07
N VAL A 283 7.29 16.07 -16.10
CA VAL A 283 6.30 16.22 -15.02
C VAL A 283 5.74 14.89 -14.60
N TYR A 284 5.39 14.77 -13.34
CA TYR A 284 4.60 13.66 -12.83
C TYR A 284 3.62 14.10 -11.75
N GLU A 285 2.56 13.35 -11.59
CA GLU A 285 1.62 13.50 -10.48
C GLU A 285 1.29 12.13 -9.90
N ILE A 286 1.32 12.00 -8.57
CA ILE A 286 0.78 10.83 -7.84
C ILE A 286 -0.52 11.29 -7.20
N GLY A 287 -1.65 10.87 -7.75
CA GLY A 287 -2.95 11.37 -7.35
C GLY A 287 -4.04 10.31 -7.28
N ARG A 288 -5.15 10.67 -6.63
CA ARG A 288 -6.38 9.89 -6.69
C ARG A 288 -7.11 10.16 -7.99
N VAL A 289 -7.59 9.08 -8.59
CA VAL A 289 -8.53 9.09 -9.71
C VAL A 289 -9.78 8.29 -9.34
N TYR A 290 -10.88 8.57 -10.01
CA TYR A 290 -12.20 8.12 -9.61
C TYR A 290 -12.93 7.53 -10.81
N ARG A 291 -13.30 6.25 -10.74
CA ARG A 291 -14.04 5.56 -11.80
C ARG A 291 -15.30 4.94 -11.21
N ASN A 292 -16.45 5.31 -11.73
CA ASN A 292 -17.76 4.86 -11.26
C ASN A 292 -18.09 3.48 -11.85
N GLU A 293 -17.29 2.49 -11.47
CA GLU A 293 -17.33 1.12 -11.96
C GLU A 293 -17.54 0.14 -10.81
N GLY A 294 -17.51 -1.17 -11.12
CA GLY A 294 -17.64 -2.24 -10.14
C GLY A 294 -16.49 -2.29 -9.13
N VAL A 295 -16.72 -2.98 -8.02
CA VAL A 295 -15.74 -3.21 -6.96
C VAL A 295 -15.45 -4.70 -6.86
N ASP A 296 -14.19 -5.08 -7.04
CA ASP A 296 -13.74 -6.46 -6.92
C ASP A 296 -12.41 -6.57 -6.14
N THR A 297 -11.66 -7.65 -6.31
CA THR A 297 -10.35 -7.85 -5.67
C THR A 297 -9.24 -6.98 -6.26
N ARG A 298 -9.42 -6.44 -7.47
CA ARG A 298 -8.44 -5.66 -8.22
C ARG A 298 -8.84 -4.21 -8.43
N HIS A 299 -10.14 -3.89 -8.28
CA HIS A 299 -10.72 -2.58 -8.57
C HIS A 299 -11.39 -1.96 -7.34
N ASN A 300 -11.16 -0.68 -7.17
CA ASN A 300 -11.80 0.18 -6.17
C ASN A 300 -12.21 1.49 -6.87
N PRO A 301 -13.38 2.08 -6.59
CA PRO A 301 -13.88 3.24 -7.33
C PRO A 301 -13.00 4.49 -7.22
N GLU A 302 -12.16 4.55 -6.20
CA GLU A 302 -11.06 5.51 -6.07
C GLU A 302 -9.75 4.76 -5.83
N PHE A 303 -8.72 5.11 -6.56
CA PHE A 303 -7.41 4.46 -6.46
C PHE A 303 -6.28 5.45 -6.73
N THR A 304 -5.05 5.06 -6.41
CA THR A 304 -3.88 5.89 -6.64
C THR A 304 -3.26 5.56 -7.99
N LEU A 305 -3.22 6.56 -8.86
CA LEU A 305 -2.52 6.52 -10.13
C LEU A 305 -1.30 7.43 -10.06
N MET A 306 -0.23 7.05 -10.72
CA MET A 306 0.85 7.96 -11.07
C MET A 306 0.90 8.07 -12.59
N GLU A 307 0.87 9.28 -13.10
CA GLU A 307 1.18 9.54 -14.50
C GLU A 307 2.38 10.45 -14.61
N LEU A 308 3.20 10.22 -15.61
CA LEU A 308 4.34 11.07 -15.93
C LEU A 308 4.50 11.24 -17.43
N TYR A 309 5.03 12.39 -17.80
CA TYR A 309 5.25 12.78 -19.18
C TYR A 309 6.64 13.39 -19.31
N GLN A 310 7.33 13.00 -20.38
CA GLN A 310 8.67 13.50 -20.70
C GLN A 310 8.75 13.92 -22.16
N ALA A 311 9.09 15.18 -22.40
CA ALA A 311 9.38 15.70 -23.73
C ALA A 311 10.66 15.09 -24.31
N TYR A 312 10.71 15.01 -25.64
CA TYR A 312 11.85 14.54 -26.45
C TYR A 312 12.22 13.07 -26.19
N THR A 313 11.23 12.26 -25.84
CA THR A 313 11.33 10.80 -25.74
C THR A 313 10.11 10.14 -26.36
N ASP A 314 10.13 8.84 -26.47
CA ASP A 314 9.09 7.99 -27.04
C ASP A 314 8.70 6.85 -26.09
N TYR A 315 7.85 5.93 -26.56
CA TYR A 315 7.42 4.76 -25.77
C TYR A 315 8.57 3.80 -25.43
N GLU A 316 9.66 3.74 -26.22
CA GLU A 316 10.82 2.91 -25.89
C GLU A 316 11.59 3.48 -24.69
N GLY A 317 11.74 4.82 -24.64
CA GLY A 317 12.29 5.50 -23.47
C GLY A 317 11.43 5.29 -22.20
N MET A 318 10.10 5.19 -22.37
CA MET A 318 9.20 4.85 -21.26
C MET A 318 9.38 3.40 -20.80
N MET A 319 9.65 2.44 -21.70
CA MET A 319 10.01 1.05 -21.30
C MET A 319 11.29 1.00 -20.46
N GLU A 320 12.34 1.71 -20.87
CA GLU A 320 13.60 1.77 -20.12
C GLU A 320 13.43 2.40 -18.73
N LEU A 321 12.66 3.49 -18.64
CA LEU A 321 12.33 4.14 -17.38
C LEU A 321 11.58 3.18 -16.46
N THR A 322 10.57 2.48 -16.98
CA THR A 322 9.73 1.53 -16.25
C THR A 322 10.56 0.37 -15.71
N GLU A 323 11.35 -0.29 -16.56
CA GLU A 323 12.18 -1.42 -16.17
C GLU A 323 13.19 -1.01 -15.08
N SER A 324 13.82 0.16 -15.22
CA SER A 324 14.78 0.66 -14.22
C SER A 324 14.09 1.03 -12.90
N MET A 325 12.89 1.59 -12.93
CA MET A 325 12.11 1.94 -11.73
C MET A 325 11.64 0.69 -10.97
N PHE A 326 11.07 -0.30 -11.65
CA PHE A 326 10.62 -1.54 -11.01
C PHE A 326 11.77 -2.30 -10.36
N ARG A 327 12.92 -2.39 -11.04
CA ARG A 327 14.15 -2.97 -10.49
C ARG A 327 14.64 -2.22 -9.26
N HIS A 328 14.66 -0.89 -9.32
CA HIS A 328 15.05 -0.03 -8.20
C HIS A 328 14.14 -0.24 -6.98
N LEU A 329 12.83 -0.25 -7.18
CA LEU A 329 11.85 -0.42 -6.10
C LEU A 329 11.96 -1.81 -5.45
N ALA A 330 12.06 -2.88 -6.25
CA ALA A 330 12.24 -4.23 -5.74
C ALA A 330 13.52 -4.34 -4.89
N GLN A 331 14.65 -3.80 -5.37
CA GLN A 331 15.91 -3.84 -4.64
C GLN A 331 15.88 -3.02 -3.36
N THR A 332 15.28 -1.82 -3.38
CA THR A 332 15.29 -0.91 -2.22
C THR A 332 14.26 -1.25 -1.16
N VAL A 333 13.09 -1.76 -1.56
CA VAL A 333 11.98 -2.03 -0.65
C VAL A 333 11.95 -3.50 -0.21
N CYS A 334 12.20 -4.43 -1.14
CA CYS A 334 12.17 -5.86 -0.85
C CYS A 334 13.58 -6.44 -0.56
N GLY A 335 14.65 -5.69 -0.85
CA GLY A 335 16.04 -6.14 -0.69
C GLY A 335 16.49 -7.12 -1.78
N THR A 336 15.65 -7.42 -2.75
CA THR A 336 15.91 -8.37 -3.85
C THR A 336 15.09 -8.00 -5.08
N THR A 337 15.61 -8.31 -6.27
CA THR A 337 14.87 -8.17 -7.53
C THR A 337 14.05 -9.42 -7.88
N GLU A 338 14.32 -10.57 -7.26
CA GLU A 338 13.48 -11.77 -7.36
C GLU A 338 12.47 -11.76 -6.21
N ILE A 339 11.23 -11.39 -6.51
CA ILE A 339 10.13 -11.32 -5.55
C ILE A 339 9.24 -12.56 -5.65
N THR A 340 8.44 -12.79 -4.63
CA THR A 340 7.40 -13.83 -4.66
C THR A 340 6.05 -13.16 -4.48
N TYR A 341 5.09 -13.48 -5.36
CA TYR A 341 3.71 -13.04 -5.27
C TYR A 341 2.77 -14.25 -5.35
N ASN A 342 1.98 -14.46 -4.30
CA ASN A 342 1.05 -15.60 -4.16
C ASN A 342 1.72 -16.94 -4.52
N GLY A 343 2.94 -17.16 -4.01
CA GLY A 343 3.72 -18.36 -4.27
C GLY A 343 4.46 -18.41 -5.63
N THR A 344 4.20 -17.46 -6.52
CA THR A 344 4.84 -17.37 -7.84
C THR A 344 6.09 -16.48 -7.77
N LYS A 345 7.22 -16.99 -8.25
CA LYS A 345 8.46 -16.21 -8.37
C LYS A 345 8.42 -15.30 -9.60
N ILE A 346 8.74 -14.04 -9.39
CA ILE A 346 8.80 -13.01 -10.42
C ILE A 346 10.18 -12.35 -10.36
N ASP A 347 10.88 -12.31 -11.48
CA ASP A 347 12.22 -11.76 -11.57
C ASP A 347 12.20 -10.38 -12.26
N LEU A 348 12.27 -9.32 -11.45
CA LEU A 348 12.35 -7.93 -11.90
C LEU A 348 13.80 -7.49 -12.24
N GLY A 349 14.79 -8.37 -12.03
CA GLY A 349 16.20 -8.09 -12.30
C GLY A 349 16.61 -8.37 -13.74
N LYS A 350 15.92 -9.27 -14.44
CA LYS A 350 16.15 -9.58 -15.85
C LYS A 350 15.55 -8.53 -16.77
N PRO A 351 16.04 -8.40 -18.02
CA PRO A 351 15.36 -7.62 -19.03
C PRO A 351 13.92 -8.11 -19.22
N PHE A 352 12.96 -7.18 -19.26
CA PHE A 352 11.55 -7.50 -19.46
C PHE A 352 11.34 -7.97 -20.91
N ARG A 353 10.49 -8.97 -21.08
CA ARG A 353 10.14 -9.48 -22.41
C ARG A 353 9.41 -8.38 -23.20
N ARG A 354 9.77 -8.24 -24.49
CA ARG A 354 9.07 -7.36 -25.44
C ARG A 354 8.36 -8.23 -26.47
N LEU A 355 7.04 -8.04 -26.64
CA LEU A 355 6.21 -8.86 -27.50
C LEU A 355 5.14 -7.97 -28.14
N THR A 356 4.94 -8.04 -29.46
CA THR A 356 3.81 -7.34 -30.05
C THR A 356 2.50 -8.02 -29.70
N MET A 357 1.39 -7.28 -29.69
CA MET A 357 0.07 -7.86 -29.40
C MET A 357 -0.28 -8.98 -30.40
N ASN A 358 0.01 -8.81 -31.69
CA ASN A 358 -0.21 -9.85 -32.69
C ASN A 358 0.68 -11.08 -32.48
N ASP A 359 1.97 -10.89 -32.11
CA ASP A 359 2.86 -12.01 -31.80
C ASP A 359 2.42 -12.76 -30.54
N ALA A 360 1.88 -12.05 -29.54
CA ALA A 360 1.30 -12.70 -28.36
C ALA A 360 0.09 -13.59 -28.74
N ILE A 361 -0.83 -13.05 -29.55
CA ILE A 361 -2.01 -13.79 -30.00
C ILE A 361 -1.55 -14.98 -30.87
N LYS A 362 -0.55 -14.81 -31.72
CA LYS A 362 0.01 -15.88 -32.54
C LYS A 362 0.62 -16.99 -31.67
N GLU A 363 1.35 -16.62 -30.62
CA GLU A 363 1.98 -17.57 -29.69
C GLU A 363 0.94 -18.35 -28.87
N TYR A 364 -0.07 -17.67 -28.32
CA TYR A 364 -0.98 -18.29 -27.36
C TYR A 364 -2.32 -18.77 -27.96
N ALA A 365 -2.83 -18.12 -29.02
CA ALA A 365 -4.06 -18.50 -29.70
C ALA A 365 -3.85 -19.19 -31.06
N GLY A 366 -2.63 -19.13 -31.62
CA GLY A 366 -2.31 -19.69 -32.93
C GLY A 366 -2.92 -18.90 -34.11
N VAL A 367 -3.30 -17.64 -33.90
CA VAL A 367 -3.93 -16.75 -34.87
C VAL A 367 -2.97 -15.63 -35.28
N ASP A 368 -2.84 -15.39 -36.57
CA ASP A 368 -2.04 -14.31 -37.14
C ASP A 368 -2.94 -13.23 -37.72
N PHE A 369 -3.18 -12.14 -36.99
CA PHE A 369 -4.05 -11.06 -37.42
C PHE A 369 -3.47 -10.20 -38.56
N ASP A 370 -2.17 -10.30 -38.88
CA ASP A 370 -1.62 -9.66 -40.06
C ASP A 370 -2.14 -10.29 -41.38
N THR A 371 -2.70 -11.50 -41.30
CA THR A 371 -3.35 -12.17 -42.44
C THR A 371 -4.81 -11.79 -42.62
N ILE A 372 -5.48 -11.23 -41.61
CA ILE A 372 -6.89 -10.83 -41.60
C ILE A 372 -6.97 -9.37 -42.06
N LYS A 373 -7.84 -9.10 -43.07
CA LYS A 373 -7.83 -7.81 -43.73
C LYS A 373 -9.04 -6.95 -43.44
N THR A 374 -10.16 -7.53 -43.08
CA THR A 374 -11.42 -6.78 -42.88
C THR A 374 -12.02 -7.05 -41.50
N ASP A 375 -12.94 -6.16 -41.09
CA ASP A 375 -13.69 -6.29 -39.84
C ASP A 375 -14.57 -7.55 -39.87
N GLU A 376 -15.14 -7.89 -41.04
CA GLU A 376 -16.00 -9.07 -41.22
C GLU A 376 -15.21 -10.36 -41.06
N GLU A 377 -13.98 -10.43 -41.59
CA GLU A 377 -13.10 -11.59 -41.39
C GLU A 377 -12.73 -11.74 -39.91
N ALA A 378 -12.42 -10.66 -39.21
CA ALA A 378 -12.11 -10.67 -37.79
C ALA A 378 -13.30 -11.12 -36.93
N LYS A 379 -14.50 -10.57 -37.20
CA LYS A 379 -15.76 -10.98 -36.54
C LYS A 379 -16.13 -12.44 -36.81
N ALA A 380 -15.92 -12.90 -38.04
CA ALA A 380 -16.14 -14.30 -38.38
C ALA A 380 -15.25 -15.25 -37.58
N LEU A 381 -13.97 -14.89 -37.42
CA LEU A 381 -13.01 -15.63 -36.61
C LEU A 381 -13.37 -15.59 -35.11
N ALA A 382 -13.77 -14.43 -34.57
CA ALA A 382 -14.23 -14.30 -33.19
C ALA A 382 -15.42 -15.23 -32.92
N LYS A 383 -16.38 -15.23 -33.82
CA LYS A 383 -17.55 -16.14 -33.74
C LYS A 383 -17.16 -17.62 -33.79
N GLU A 384 -16.22 -18.00 -34.67
CA GLU A 384 -15.69 -19.38 -34.75
C GLU A 384 -15.03 -19.79 -33.42
N ARG A 385 -14.35 -18.89 -32.76
CA ARG A 385 -13.64 -19.10 -31.49
C ARG A 385 -14.53 -18.93 -30.24
N GLY A 386 -15.79 -18.52 -30.43
CA GLY A 386 -16.74 -18.33 -29.32
C GLY A 386 -16.50 -17.06 -28.50
N ILE A 387 -15.77 -16.08 -29.03
CA ILE A 387 -15.57 -14.77 -28.42
C ILE A 387 -16.80 -13.91 -28.69
N GLU A 388 -17.38 -13.36 -27.63
CA GLU A 388 -18.50 -12.41 -27.73
C GLU A 388 -18.00 -11.05 -28.17
N PHE A 389 -18.73 -10.38 -29.06
CA PHE A 389 -18.42 -9.04 -29.54
C PHE A 389 -19.70 -8.27 -29.93
N GLU A 390 -19.60 -6.97 -29.98
CA GLU A 390 -20.68 -6.09 -30.41
C GLU A 390 -20.58 -5.78 -31.92
N GLU A 391 -21.75 -5.47 -32.55
CA GLU A 391 -21.78 -5.14 -33.98
C GLU A 391 -20.93 -3.93 -34.37
N ARG A 392 -20.73 -2.99 -33.46
CA ARG A 392 -19.88 -1.81 -33.66
C ARG A 392 -18.38 -2.11 -33.65
N HIS A 393 -17.95 -3.26 -33.13
CA HIS A 393 -16.53 -3.59 -33.01
C HIS A 393 -15.87 -3.68 -34.38
N THR A 394 -14.66 -3.10 -34.46
CA THR A 394 -13.76 -3.17 -35.60
C THR A 394 -12.80 -4.33 -35.47
N LYS A 395 -11.97 -4.60 -36.47
CA LYS A 395 -10.85 -5.56 -36.40
C LYS A 395 -9.94 -5.26 -35.19
N GLY A 396 -9.68 -3.97 -34.90
CA GLY A 396 -8.86 -3.57 -33.76
C GLY A 396 -9.45 -3.99 -32.40
N ASP A 397 -10.77 -3.83 -32.23
CA ASP A 397 -11.47 -4.28 -31.03
C ASP A 397 -11.41 -5.80 -30.89
N ILE A 398 -11.61 -6.52 -31.99
CA ILE A 398 -11.52 -7.99 -32.02
C ILE A 398 -10.11 -8.48 -31.66
N ILE A 399 -9.06 -7.82 -32.13
CA ILE A 399 -7.67 -8.13 -31.71
C ILE A 399 -7.53 -8.02 -30.21
N ASN A 400 -8.06 -6.97 -29.60
CA ASN A 400 -8.04 -6.77 -28.16
C ASN A 400 -8.76 -7.88 -27.40
N LEU A 401 -9.98 -8.25 -27.83
CA LEU A 401 -10.75 -9.36 -27.24
C LEU A 401 -9.99 -10.69 -27.33
N PHE A 402 -9.29 -10.96 -28.43
CA PHE A 402 -8.42 -12.15 -28.54
C PHE A 402 -7.25 -12.11 -27.58
N PHE A 403 -6.65 -10.94 -27.40
CA PHE A 403 -5.54 -10.78 -26.45
C PHE A 403 -6.01 -11.00 -25.01
N GLU A 404 -7.11 -10.40 -24.59
CA GLU A 404 -7.72 -10.59 -23.28
C GLU A 404 -8.03 -12.07 -23.00
N GLU A 405 -8.69 -12.75 -23.94
CA GLU A 405 -9.13 -14.15 -23.76
C GLU A 405 -7.95 -15.15 -23.72
N TYR A 406 -6.94 -14.98 -24.57
CA TYR A 406 -5.91 -16.02 -24.76
C TYR A 406 -4.55 -15.68 -24.17
N CYS A 407 -4.22 -14.40 -23.99
CA CYS A 407 -2.85 -13.98 -23.67
C CYS A 407 -2.66 -13.50 -22.24
N GLU A 408 -3.54 -12.67 -21.69
CA GLU A 408 -3.34 -12.02 -20.39
C GLU A 408 -3.01 -13.00 -19.27
N GLU A 409 -3.79 -14.09 -19.15
CA GLU A 409 -3.59 -15.10 -18.11
C GLU A 409 -2.27 -15.90 -18.26
N LYS A 410 -1.54 -15.74 -19.35
CA LYS A 410 -0.25 -16.39 -19.61
C LYS A 410 0.95 -15.54 -19.26
N LEU A 411 0.75 -14.24 -19.05
CA LEU A 411 1.79 -13.24 -18.82
C LEU A 411 2.22 -13.17 -17.36
N ILE A 412 2.99 -14.15 -16.91
CA ILE A 412 3.43 -14.24 -15.49
C ILE A 412 4.69 -13.39 -15.25
N GLN A 413 5.72 -13.55 -16.09
CA GLN A 413 6.94 -12.76 -15.97
C GLN A 413 6.78 -11.39 -16.64
N PRO A 414 7.53 -10.36 -16.21
CA PRO A 414 7.40 -9.02 -16.77
C PRO A 414 7.49 -9.01 -18.29
N THR A 415 6.41 -8.58 -18.95
CA THR A 415 6.28 -8.58 -20.41
C THR A 415 5.63 -7.29 -20.88
N PHE A 416 6.32 -6.53 -21.73
CA PHE A 416 5.75 -5.43 -22.48
C PHE A 416 5.00 -5.96 -23.69
N ILE A 417 3.69 -5.65 -23.78
CA ILE A 417 2.87 -5.92 -24.95
C ILE A 417 2.79 -4.63 -25.75
N MET A 418 3.28 -4.67 -27.00
CA MET A 418 3.50 -3.52 -27.85
C MET A 418 2.60 -3.54 -29.10
N ASP A 419 2.60 -2.43 -29.82
CA ASP A 419 1.97 -2.32 -31.14
C ASP A 419 0.45 -2.60 -31.12
N HIS A 420 -0.23 -1.92 -30.18
CA HIS A 420 -1.67 -2.00 -30.03
C HIS A 420 -2.41 -1.47 -31.27
N PRO A 421 -3.65 -1.93 -31.56
CA PRO A 421 -4.48 -1.37 -32.62
C PRO A 421 -4.80 0.11 -32.42
N LEU A 422 -4.83 0.85 -33.54
CA LEU A 422 -5.23 2.26 -33.56
C LEU A 422 -6.64 2.50 -32.99
N ALA A 423 -7.57 1.60 -33.29
CA ALA A 423 -8.98 1.73 -32.92
C ALA A 423 -9.20 1.88 -31.40
N ILE A 424 -8.36 1.23 -30.58
CA ILE A 424 -8.44 1.26 -29.10
C ILE A 424 -7.44 2.24 -28.47
N SER A 425 -6.85 3.17 -29.25
CA SER A 425 -5.75 4.01 -28.76
C SER A 425 -5.89 5.47 -29.23
N PRO A 426 -6.92 6.21 -28.76
CA PRO A 426 -7.30 7.52 -29.32
C PRO A 426 -6.31 8.65 -29.06
N LEU A 427 -5.38 8.52 -28.11
CA LEU A 427 -4.44 9.55 -27.68
C LEU A 427 -2.98 9.27 -28.07
N THR A 428 -2.77 8.20 -28.85
CA THR A 428 -1.44 7.65 -29.15
C THR A 428 -1.01 7.93 -30.59
N LYS A 429 0.27 8.16 -30.80
CA LYS A 429 0.87 8.37 -32.12
C LYS A 429 0.85 7.07 -32.94
N LYS A 430 0.45 7.17 -34.22
CA LYS A 430 0.51 6.06 -35.17
C LYS A 430 1.96 5.62 -35.39
N LYS A 431 2.17 4.32 -35.56
CA LYS A 431 3.46 3.78 -35.93
C LYS A 431 3.77 4.12 -37.38
N PRO A 432 4.92 4.76 -37.69
CA PRO A 432 5.21 5.19 -39.07
C PRO A 432 5.28 4.02 -40.08
N SER A 433 5.70 2.85 -39.63
CA SER A 433 5.83 1.64 -40.45
C SER A 433 4.51 0.91 -40.70
N ASP A 434 3.49 1.11 -39.86
CA ASP A 434 2.20 0.45 -39.92
C ASP A 434 1.12 1.32 -39.23
N PRO A 435 0.42 2.19 -40.00
CA PRO A 435 -0.54 3.14 -39.46
C PRO A 435 -1.81 2.54 -38.83
N GLU A 436 -2.05 1.22 -38.96
CA GLU A 436 -3.11 0.51 -38.24
C GLU A 436 -2.72 0.22 -36.78
N LYS A 437 -1.44 0.36 -36.45
CA LYS A 437 -0.85 0.16 -35.12
C LYS A 437 -0.34 1.50 -34.56
N VAL A 438 -0.20 1.53 -33.24
CA VAL A 438 0.29 2.71 -32.52
C VAL A 438 1.53 2.38 -31.70
N GLU A 439 2.35 3.40 -31.40
CA GLU A 439 3.50 3.33 -30.49
C GLU A 439 3.03 3.32 -29.05
N ARG A 440 2.48 2.17 -28.60
CA ARG A 440 1.94 1.92 -27.27
C ARG A 440 2.46 0.62 -26.73
N PHE A 441 2.66 0.56 -25.43
CA PHE A 441 2.81 -0.68 -24.71
C PHE A 441 1.99 -0.72 -23.42
N GLU A 442 1.66 -1.90 -22.99
CA GLU A 442 1.22 -2.23 -21.63
C GLU A 442 2.21 -3.20 -21.01
N LEU A 443 2.53 -3.01 -19.72
CA LEU A 443 3.36 -3.94 -18.97
C LEU A 443 2.46 -4.90 -18.19
N PHE A 444 2.59 -6.18 -18.48
CA PHE A 444 1.95 -7.24 -17.71
C PHE A 444 2.93 -7.93 -16.77
N ILE A 445 2.52 -8.11 -15.51
CA ILE A 445 3.22 -8.92 -14.51
C ILE A 445 2.18 -9.70 -13.72
N ASN A 446 2.36 -11.01 -13.63
CA ASN A 446 1.42 -11.90 -12.94
C ASN A 446 -0.02 -11.73 -13.41
N THR A 447 -0.24 -11.73 -14.72
CA THR A 447 -1.54 -11.57 -15.40
C THR A 447 -2.19 -10.18 -15.24
N TRP A 448 -1.49 -9.19 -14.71
CA TRP A 448 -2.04 -7.86 -14.46
C TRP A 448 -1.32 -6.80 -15.29
N GLU A 449 -2.09 -5.92 -15.88
CA GLU A 449 -1.59 -4.66 -16.41
C GLU A 449 -1.10 -3.79 -15.23
N MET A 450 0.21 -3.49 -15.24
CA MET A 450 0.88 -2.68 -14.24
C MET A 450 0.99 -1.21 -14.64
N CYS A 451 1.14 -0.97 -15.95
CA CYS A 451 1.20 0.36 -16.53
C CYS A 451 0.86 0.33 -18.02
N ASN A 452 0.46 1.50 -18.52
CA ASN A 452 0.13 1.76 -19.91
C ASN A 452 0.88 3.02 -20.39
N ALA A 453 1.55 2.94 -21.51
CA ALA A 453 2.43 4.00 -22.01
C ALA A 453 2.43 4.07 -23.53
N TYR A 454 2.70 5.28 -24.03
CA TYR A 454 2.79 5.50 -25.46
C TYR A 454 3.61 6.74 -25.83
N SER A 455 3.98 6.81 -27.12
CA SER A 455 4.36 8.07 -27.75
C SER A 455 3.11 8.91 -27.94
N GLU A 456 3.10 10.11 -27.38
CA GLU A 456 1.93 10.98 -27.33
C GLU A 456 1.55 11.50 -28.72
N LEU A 457 0.25 11.43 -29.05
CA LEU A 457 -0.26 12.11 -30.22
C LEU A 457 -0.17 13.63 -30.01
N ASN A 458 0.62 14.29 -30.84
CA ASN A 458 0.86 15.73 -30.78
C ASN A 458 0.41 16.49 -32.03
N ASP A 459 -0.29 15.81 -32.96
CA ASP A 459 -0.92 16.40 -34.12
C ASP A 459 -2.37 16.79 -33.76
N PRO A 460 -2.70 18.10 -33.69
CA PRO A 460 -4.03 18.56 -33.33
C PRO A 460 -5.11 18.19 -34.36
N ILE A 461 -4.73 17.95 -35.62
CA ILE A 461 -5.68 17.60 -36.70
C ILE A 461 -6.06 16.12 -36.52
N ASP A 462 -5.09 15.22 -36.43
CA ASP A 462 -5.34 13.79 -36.17
C ASP A 462 -6.09 13.60 -34.85
N GLN A 463 -5.72 14.35 -33.78
CA GLN A 463 -6.40 14.27 -32.49
C GLN A 463 -7.87 14.67 -32.57
N ARG A 464 -8.20 15.71 -33.33
CA ARG A 464 -9.60 16.14 -33.57
C ARG A 464 -10.41 15.06 -34.28
N GLU A 465 -9.82 14.45 -35.31
CA GLU A 465 -10.47 13.34 -36.03
C GLU A 465 -10.78 12.15 -35.11
N ARG A 466 -9.84 11.84 -34.21
CA ARG A 466 -10.04 10.73 -33.25
C ARG A 466 -11.08 11.05 -32.17
N PHE A 467 -11.12 12.27 -31.67
CA PHE A 467 -12.18 12.69 -30.75
C PHE A 467 -13.55 12.67 -31.45
N ALA A 468 -13.65 13.12 -32.70
CA ALA A 468 -14.89 13.01 -33.45
C ALA A 468 -15.35 11.55 -33.65
N GLN A 469 -14.43 10.61 -33.73
CA GLN A 469 -14.78 9.17 -33.76
C GLN A 469 -15.24 8.67 -32.38
N GLN A 470 -14.62 9.13 -31.30
CA GLN A 470 -15.06 8.80 -29.93
C GLN A 470 -16.47 9.38 -29.65
N ASP A 471 -16.75 10.60 -30.04
CA ASP A 471 -18.10 11.18 -29.93
C ASP A 471 -19.17 10.34 -30.67
N LYS A 472 -18.84 9.82 -31.87
CA LYS A 472 -19.73 8.87 -32.57
C LYS A 472 -19.91 7.55 -31.85
N ASN A 473 -18.85 7.04 -31.22
CA ASN A 473 -18.94 5.83 -30.41
C ASN A 473 -19.88 6.04 -29.20
N ALA A 474 -19.76 7.21 -28.53
CA ALA A 474 -20.68 7.60 -27.46
C ALA A 474 -22.14 7.68 -27.93
N GLU A 475 -22.40 8.30 -29.08
CA GLU A 475 -23.73 8.36 -29.69
C GLU A 475 -24.29 6.94 -30.00
N ASN A 476 -23.42 5.98 -30.30
CA ASN A 476 -23.77 4.60 -30.56
C ASN A 476 -23.86 3.73 -29.28
N GLY A 477 -23.80 4.35 -28.08
CA GLY A 477 -24.03 3.69 -26.80
C GLY A 477 -22.76 3.25 -26.07
N ASP A 478 -21.58 3.72 -26.46
CA ASP A 478 -20.35 3.53 -25.72
C ASP A 478 -20.26 4.53 -24.55
N GLU A 479 -20.64 4.08 -23.36
CA GLU A 479 -20.66 4.92 -22.16
C GLU A 479 -19.24 5.27 -21.62
N GLU A 480 -18.19 4.63 -22.14
CA GLU A 480 -16.80 4.84 -21.78
C GLU A 480 -16.04 5.70 -22.81
N ALA A 481 -16.68 6.04 -23.94
CA ALA A 481 -16.08 6.86 -24.98
C ALA A 481 -15.75 8.26 -24.46
N GLN A 482 -14.58 8.78 -24.87
CA GLN A 482 -14.12 10.11 -24.50
C GLN A 482 -14.85 11.17 -25.32
N HIS A 483 -15.26 12.26 -24.66
CA HIS A 483 -15.82 13.42 -25.35
C HIS A 483 -14.73 14.37 -25.82
N THR A 484 -15.01 15.09 -26.93
CA THR A 484 -14.11 16.12 -27.47
C THR A 484 -13.78 17.17 -26.38
N ASP A 485 -12.49 17.40 -26.15
CA ASP A 485 -11.95 18.46 -25.29
C ASP A 485 -11.34 19.55 -26.18
N GLU A 486 -12.12 20.60 -26.43
CA GLU A 486 -11.68 21.73 -27.27
C GLU A 486 -10.52 22.51 -26.67
N ASP A 487 -10.43 22.61 -25.33
CA ASP A 487 -9.33 23.28 -24.67
C ASP A 487 -8.03 22.49 -24.83
N PHE A 488 -8.09 21.15 -24.73
CA PHE A 488 -6.94 20.30 -25.03
C PHE A 488 -6.49 20.38 -26.48
N LEU A 489 -7.43 20.40 -27.43
CA LEU A 489 -7.11 20.59 -28.86
C LEU A 489 -6.46 21.94 -29.12
N ASN A 490 -6.94 23.01 -28.48
CA ASN A 490 -6.32 24.32 -28.53
C ASN A 490 -4.90 24.31 -27.95
N ALA A 491 -4.67 23.61 -26.86
CA ALA A 491 -3.32 23.44 -26.28
C ALA A 491 -2.39 22.73 -27.28
N LEU A 492 -2.83 21.61 -27.88
CA LEU A 492 -2.03 20.92 -28.90
C LEU A 492 -1.73 21.84 -30.12
N ALA A 493 -2.67 22.70 -30.52
CA ALA A 493 -2.47 23.64 -31.61
C ALA A 493 -1.44 24.74 -31.31
N VAL A 494 -1.16 25.04 -30.04
CA VAL A 494 -0.03 25.88 -29.62
C VAL A 494 1.31 25.22 -29.94
N GLY A 495 1.35 23.90 -29.90
CA GLY A 495 2.52 23.06 -30.20
C GLY A 495 2.98 22.25 -29.02
N MET A 496 2.90 20.92 -29.12
CA MET A 496 3.42 19.97 -28.17
C MET A 496 4.65 19.27 -28.75
N PRO A 497 5.80 19.22 -28.03
CA PRO A 497 6.97 18.49 -28.52
C PRO A 497 6.70 16.98 -28.58
N PRO A 498 7.53 16.19 -29.31
CA PRO A 498 7.52 14.74 -29.18
C PRO A 498 7.64 14.36 -27.71
N THR A 499 6.75 13.51 -27.20
CA THR A 499 6.61 13.22 -25.78
C THR A 499 6.28 11.76 -25.58
N GLY A 500 6.92 11.12 -24.61
CA GLY A 500 6.51 9.84 -24.07
C GLY A 500 5.72 10.04 -22.77
N GLY A 501 4.61 9.34 -22.62
CA GLY A 501 3.78 9.35 -21.42
C GLY A 501 3.50 7.96 -20.91
N ILE A 502 3.25 7.84 -19.60
CA ILE A 502 2.95 6.57 -18.95
C ILE A 502 2.11 6.75 -17.69
N GLY A 503 1.15 5.86 -17.49
CA GLY A 503 0.34 5.74 -16.29
C GLY A 503 0.64 4.44 -15.53
N TYR A 504 0.86 4.53 -14.22
CA TYR A 504 1.13 3.39 -13.33
C TYR A 504 0.03 3.22 -12.29
N GLY A 505 -0.52 2.02 -12.18
CA GLY A 505 -1.39 1.64 -11.09
C GLY A 505 -0.59 1.44 -9.79
N ILE A 506 -0.50 2.48 -8.95
CA ILE A 506 0.30 2.43 -7.72
C ILE A 506 -0.23 1.37 -6.75
N ASP A 507 -1.54 1.19 -6.65
CA ASP A 507 -2.11 0.17 -5.78
C ASP A 507 -1.72 -1.24 -6.23
N ARG A 508 -1.75 -1.53 -7.54
CA ARG A 508 -1.29 -2.81 -8.11
C ARG A 508 0.20 -3.04 -7.88
N LEU A 509 1.02 -2.01 -8.04
CA LEU A 509 2.46 -2.08 -7.75
C LEU A 509 2.73 -2.39 -6.28
N VAL A 510 1.98 -1.76 -5.36
CA VAL A 510 2.09 -2.06 -3.92
C VAL A 510 1.63 -3.48 -3.63
N MET A 511 0.52 -3.95 -4.21
CA MET A 511 0.06 -5.35 -4.07
C MET A 511 1.17 -6.33 -4.47
N LEU A 512 1.79 -6.10 -5.61
CA LEU A 512 2.88 -6.94 -6.13
C LEU A 512 4.09 -6.98 -5.17
N LEU A 513 4.57 -5.82 -4.70
CA LEU A 513 5.76 -5.71 -3.86
C LEU A 513 5.54 -6.07 -2.38
N THR A 514 4.28 -6.22 -1.94
CA THR A 514 3.92 -6.58 -0.56
C THR A 514 3.25 -7.94 -0.43
N ASP A 515 3.15 -8.69 -1.53
CA ASP A 515 2.44 -9.98 -1.59
C ASP A 515 1.00 -9.89 -1.05
N SER A 516 0.28 -8.85 -1.49
CA SER A 516 -1.08 -8.58 -1.04
C SER A 516 -2.08 -9.00 -2.13
N PRO A 517 -2.98 -9.98 -1.86
CA PRO A 517 -3.83 -10.59 -2.90
C PRO A 517 -4.98 -9.70 -3.38
N ALA A 518 -5.38 -8.69 -2.61
CA ALA A 518 -6.50 -7.81 -2.94
C ALA A 518 -6.15 -6.33 -2.77
N ILE A 519 -6.72 -5.47 -3.62
CA ILE A 519 -6.54 -4.01 -3.54
C ILE A 519 -6.96 -3.44 -2.17
N ARG A 520 -7.95 -4.05 -1.52
CA ARG A 520 -8.39 -3.67 -0.17
C ARG A 520 -7.34 -3.91 0.91
N ASP A 521 -6.40 -4.81 0.68
CA ASP A 521 -5.29 -5.08 1.62
C ASP A 521 -4.28 -3.92 1.64
N VAL A 522 -4.14 -3.22 0.52
CA VAL A 522 -3.20 -2.10 0.37
C VAL A 522 -3.86 -0.72 0.49
N LEU A 523 -5.16 -0.65 0.67
CA LEU A 523 -5.92 0.56 0.98
C LEU A 523 -6.24 0.61 2.48
N LEU A 524 -5.92 1.74 3.14
CA LEU A 524 -6.21 1.92 4.57
C LEU A 524 -7.71 1.82 4.84
N PHE A 525 -8.51 2.53 4.06
CA PHE A 525 -9.97 2.55 4.16
C PHE A 525 -10.58 2.31 2.76
N PRO A 526 -10.73 1.04 2.35
CA PRO A 526 -11.32 0.71 1.06
C PRO A 526 -12.81 1.03 1.05
N THR A 527 -13.36 1.24 -0.14
CA THR A 527 -14.80 1.40 -0.31
C THR A 527 -15.50 0.09 0.02
N MET A 528 -16.47 0.14 0.95
CA MET A 528 -17.22 -1.01 1.43
C MET A 528 -18.72 -0.78 1.23
N LYS A 529 -19.43 -1.84 0.87
CA LYS A 529 -20.90 -1.78 0.84
C LYS A 529 -21.46 -1.45 2.22
N SER A 530 -22.47 -0.56 2.30
CA SER A 530 -23.15 -0.27 3.56
C SER A 530 -23.75 -1.54 4.17
N MET A 531 -23.65 -1.69 5.50
CA MET A 531 -24.24 -2.84 6.21
C MET A 531 -25.76 -2.74 6.32
N ASP A 532 -26.32 -1.54 6.11
CA ASP A 532 -27.75 -1.26 6.25
C ASP A 532 -28.51 -1.35 4.91
N LYS A 533 -27.89 -1.89 3.85
CA LYS A 533 -28.49 -2.07 2.51
C LYS A 533 -28.39 -3.51 2.03
#